data_e4e78835fd7adbb2197bf6f643481203
#
_entry.id   e4e78835fd7adbb2197bf6f643481203
#
_cell.length_a   1.000
_cell.length_b   1.000
_cell.length_c   1.000
_cell.angle_alpha   90.00
_cell.angle_beta   90.00
_cell.angle_gamma   90.00
#
_symmetry.space_group_name_H-M   'P 1'
#
loop_
_entity.id
_entity.type
_entity.pdbx_description
1 polymer ?
#
loop_
_entity_poly.entity_id
_entity_poly.type
_entity_poly.pdbx_seq_one_letter_code
_entity_poly.pdbx_strand_id
1 'polypeptide(L)'
;STTGYIRVDWFTPEGLPTWGDGRLTILGTEGYIELRKYVDIAGRPGENHLFLDDKKGTQHIDCSNVDLPFGRQFLEDVRNRTETAMPQERCYNAMKMALTAQAMAEQGTEWAQ
;
A
#
# COMPACT_ATOMS: atom_id res chain seq x y z
N SER A 1 10.46 14.12 -10.10
CA SER A 1 10.83 13.10 -9.09
C SER A 1 9.62 12.75 -8.26
N THR A 2 9.60 11.55 -7.72
CA THR A 2 8.50 11.06 -6.89
C THR A 2 9.09 10.42 -5.64
N THR A 3 8.50 10.69 -4.49
CA THR A 3 8.89 10.09 -3.20
C THR A 3 7.70 9.29 -2.67
N GLY A 4 7.96 8.06 -2.22
CA GLY A 4 6.97 7.20 -1.58
C GLY A 4 7.34 6.92 -0.13
N TYR A 5 6.34 6.86 0.73
CA TYR A 5 6.45 6.43 2.11
C TYR A 5 5.40 5.37 2.40
N ILE A 6 5.83 4.24 2.93
CA ILE A 6 4.95 3.13 3.30
C ILE A 6 5.12 2.87 4.79
N ARG A 7 4.00 2.80 5.49
CA ARG A 7 3.93 2.32 6.87
C ARG A 7 2.96 1.14 6.93
N VAL A 8 3.44 0.04 7.50
CA VAL A 8 2.61 -1.13 7.83
C VAL A 8 2.94 -1.50 9.25
N ASP A 9 1.94 -1.68 10.10
CA ASP A 9 2.14 -2.10 11.47
C ASP A 9 1.06 -3.09 11.92
N TRP A 10 1.37 -3.78 13.02
CA TRP A 10 0.54 -4.78 13.67
C TRP A 10 0.02 -4.29 15.02
N PHE A 11 0.52 -3.14 15.46
CA PHE A 11 0.25 -2.59 16.76
C PHE A 11 -0.64 -1.37 16.63
N THR A 12 -1.93 -1.58 16.83
CA THR A 12 -2.89 -0.49 16.94
C THR A 12 -3.37 -0.38 18.36
N PRO A 13 -3.59 0.83 18.89
CA PRO A 13 -4.17 1.01 20.22
C PRO A 13 -5.59 0.47 20.26
N GLU A 14 -6.05 0.05 21.44
CA GLU A 14 -7.37 -0.58 21.66
C GLU A 14 -8.56 0.28 21.17
N GLY A 15 -8.39 1.60 21.10
CA GLY A 15 -9.41 2.51 20.61
C GLY A 15 -9.56 2.53 19.06
N LEU A 16 -8.67 1.87 18.29
CA LEU A 16 -8.83 1.75 16.86
C LEU A 16 -9.55 0.45 16.50
N PRO A 17 -10.55 0.48 15.60
CA PRO A 17 -11.37 -0.69 15.26
C PRO A 17 -10.67 -1.65 14.28
N THR A 18 -9.35 -1.73 14.32
CA THR A 18 -8.54 -2.57 13.44
C THR A 18 -7.34 -3.13 14.17
N TRP A 19 -6.90 -4.32 13.79
CA TRP A 19 -5.76 -5.01 14.37
C TRP A 19 -4.41 -4.61 13.76
N GLY A 20 -4.36 -3.85 12.77
CA GLY A 20 -3.17 -3.33 12.11
C GLY A 20 -3.54 -2.18 11.22
N ASP A 21 -2.59 -1.42 10.76
CA ASP A 21 -2.85 -0.32 9.84
C ASP A 21 -1.88 -0.33 8.67
N GLY A 22 -2.31 0.22 7.55
CA GLY A 22 -1.51 0.38 6.35
C GLY A 22 -1.70 1.78 5.77
N ARG A 23 -0.59 2.45 5.56
CA ARG A 23 -0.54 3.78 4.97
C ARG A 23 0.44 3.78 3.81
N LEU A 24 0.06 4.42 2.72
CA LEU A 24 0.93 4.71 1.60
C LEU A 24 0.77 6.18 1.24
N THR A 25 1.89 6.89 1.21
CA THR A 25 1.95 8.28 0.78
C THR A 25 2.84 8.38 -0.44
N ILE A 26 2.39 9.03 -1.48
CA ILE A 26 3.16 9.30 -2.69
C ILE A 26 3.13 10.80 -2.97
N LEU A 27 4.29 11.42 -2.92
CA LEU A 27 4.45 12.83 -3.28
C LEU A 27 5.13 12.93 -4.64
N GLY A 28 4.43 13.47 -5.61
CA GLY A 28 4.95 13.78 -6.94
C GLY A 28 5.08 15.29 -7.17
N THR A 29 5.62 15.68 -8.31
CA THR A 29 5.77 17.08 -8.70
C THR A 29 4.44 17.77 -9.02
N GLU A 30 3.40 17.02 -9.31
CA GLU A 30 2.10 17.55 -9.75
C GLU A 30 0.94 17.17 -8.83
N GLY A 31 1.20 16.43 -7.77
CA GLY A 31 0.16 16.02 -6.84
C GLY A 31 0.65 15.11 -5.74
N TYR A 32 -0.27 14.78 -4.87
CA TYR A 32 -0.08 13.97 -3.69
C TYR A 32 -1.16 12.89 -3.62
N ILE A 33 -0.77 11.68 -3.26
CA ILE A 33 -1.69 10.56 -3.03
C ILE A 33 -1.45 10.02 -1.64
N GLU A 34 -2.52 9.80 -0.89
CA GLU A 34 -2.49 9.06 0.36
C GLU A 34 -3.52 7.94 0.34
N LEU A 35 -3.07 6.73 0.66
CA LEU A 35 -3.92 5.57 0.91
C LEU A 35 -3.98 5.30 2.41
N ARG A 36 -5.20 5.20 2.94
CA ARG A 36 -5.50 4.70 4.30
C ARG A 36 -6.27 3.40 4.15
N LYS A 37 -5.59 2.29 4.41
CA LYS A 37 -6.12 0.97 4.10
C LYS A 37 -7.31 0.59 4.99
N TYR A 38 -7.29 0.96 6.25
CA TYR A 38 -8.33 0.53 7.20
C TYR A 38 -9.07 1.68 7.85
N VAL A 39 -8.38 2.63 8.43
CA VAL A 39 -8.99 3.66 9.28
C VAL A 39 -8.68 5.06 8.77
N ASP A 40 -9.72 5.88 8.67
CA ASP A 40 -9.55 7.32 8.64
C ASP A 40 -9.69 7.88 10.06
N ILE A 41 -8.60 8.34 10.64
CA ILE A 41 -8.58 8.93 11.99
C ILE A 41 -9.46 10.19 12.07
N ALA A 42 -9.74 10.85 10.95
CA ALA A 42 -10.69 11.97 10.86
C ALA A 42 -12.17 11.53 10.97
N GLY A 43 -12.42 10.23 11.15
CA GLY A 43 -13.75 9.70 11.45
C GLY A 43 -14.65 9.46 10.25
N ARG A 44 -14.11 9.45 9.03
CA ARG A 44 -14.90 9.00 7.88
C ARG A 44 -15.19 7.51 8.02
N PRO A 45 -16.43 7.07 7.77
CA PRO A 45 -16.79 5.67 7.82
C PRO A 45 -16.19 4.91 6.63
N GLY A 46 -16.05 3.58 6.80
CA GLY A 46 -15.55 2.68 5.75
C GLY A 46 -14.05 2.43 5.86
N GLU A 47 -13.55 1.73 4.89
CA GLU A 47 -12.15 1.31 4.73
C GLU A 47 -11.68 1.68 3.31
N ASN A 48 -10.37 1.55 3.06
CA ASN A 48 -9.78 1.75 1.73
C ASN A 48 -9.97 3.18 1.17
N HIS A 49 -9.62 4.16 1.97
CA HIS A 49 -9.69 5.56 1.56
C HIS A 49 -8.51 5.94 0.67
N LEU A 50 -8.79 6.59 -0.44
CA LEU A 50 -7.82 7.24 -1.31
C LEU A 50 -8.02 8.76 -1.25
N PHE A 51 -6.97 9.48 -0.91
CA PHE A 51 -6.93 10.94 -1.02
C PHE A 51 -6.00 11.31 -2.17
N LEU A 52 -6.52 12.07 -3.10
CA LEU A 52 -5.78 12.64 -4.23
C LEU A 52 -5.82 14.17 -4.11
N ASP A 53 -4.65 14.77 -4.12
CA ASP A 53 -4.53 16.23 -4.17
C ASP A 53 -3.70 16.61 -5.42
N ASP A 54 -4.29 17.41 -6.28
CA ASP A 54 -3.68 17.92 -7.50
C ASP A 54 -4.03 19.39 -7.72
N LYS A 55 -3.72 19.93 -8.91
CA LYS A 55 -4.03 21.32 -9.29
C LYS A 55 -5.52 21.65 -9.26
N LYS A 56 -6.39 20.67 -9.19
CA LYS A 56 -7.86 20.84 -9.12
C LYS A 56 -8.38 20.84 -7.68
N GLY A 57 -7.54 20.49 -6.73
CA GLY A 57 -7.85 20.41 -5.31
C GLY A 57 -7.85 18.99 -4.77
N THR A 58 -8.24 18.88 -3.51
CA THR A 58 -8.26 17.61 -2.77
C THR A 58 -9.53 16.82 -3.03
N GLN A 59 -9.39 15.54 -3.38
CA GLN A 59 -10.47 14.60 -3.58
C GLN A 59 -10.33 13.43 -2.61
N HIS A 60 -11.43 13.01 -2.01
CA HIS A 60 -11.55 11.75 -1.30
C HIS A 60 -12.29 10.75 -2.17
N ILE A 61 -11.68 9.62 -2.43
CA ILE A 61 -12.21 8.55 -3.27
C ILE A 61 -12.42 7.33 -2.37
N ASP A 62 -13.67 6.90 -2.25
CA ASP A 62 -14.00 5.66 -1.58
C ASP A 62 -13.69 4.47 -2.48
N CYS A 63 -12.76 3.62 -2.04
CA CYS A 63 -12.32 2.45 -2.77
C CYS A 63 -12.95 1.14 -2.28
N SER A 64 -13.99 1.19 -1.46
CA SER A 64 -14.65 0.01 -0.88
C SER A 64 -15.26 -0.92 -1.93
N ASN A 65 -15.64 -0.38 -3.08
CA ASN A 65 -16.28 -1.13 -4.16
C ASN A 65 -15.35 -1.42 -5.36
N VAL A 66 -14.05 -1.27 -5.19
CA VAL A 66 -13.07 -1.60 -6.24
C VAL A 66 -13.05 -3.10 -6.48
N ASP A 67 -13.18 -3.53 -7.74
CA ASP A 67 -13.04 -4.96 -8.10
C ASP A 67 -11.64 -5.47 -7.74
N LEU A 68 -11.59 -6.57 -7.03
CA LEU A 68 -10.36 -7.26 -6.65
C LEU A 68 -10.23 -8.57 -7.44
N PRO A 69 -9.73 -8.52 -8.67
CA PRO A 69 -9.82 -9.64 -9.61
C PRO A 69 -8.83 -10.77 -9.32
N PHE A 70 -7.92 -10.62 -8.35
CA PHE A 70 -6.82 -11.56 -8.12
C PHE A 70 -7.26 -13.03 -8.04
N GLY A 71 -8.28 -13.35 -7.22
CA GLY A 71 -8.73 -14.74 -7.04
C GLY A 71 -9.22 -15.36 -8.33
N ARG A 72 -10.02 -14.62 -9.10
CA ARG A 72 -10.52 -15.06 -10.41
C ARG A 72 -9.39 -15.24 -11.42
N GLN A 73 -8.52 -14.26 -11.55
CA GLN A 73 -7.37 -14.32 -12.44
C GLN A 73 -6.43 -15.46 -12.08
N PHE A 74 -6.19 -15.69 -10.80
CA PHE A 74 -5.33 -16.79 -10.33
C PHE A 74 -5.90 -18.16 -10.75
N LEU A 75 -7.21 -18.37 -10.60
CA LEU A 75 -7.86 -19.61 -11.05
C LEU A 75 -7.76 -19.78 -12.58
N GLU A 76 -7.91 -18.71 -13.33
CA GLU A 76 -7.73 -18.72 -14.79
C GLU A 76 -6.29 -19.04 -15.17
N ASP A 77 -5.31 -18.46 -14.47
CA ASP A 77 -3.88 -18.74 -14.68
C ASP A 77 -3.55 -20.23 -14.45
N VAL A 78 -4.10 -20.82 -13.38
CA VAL A 78 -3.91 -22.26 -13.11
C VAL A 78 -4.48 -23.12 -14.22
N ARG A 79 -5.67 -22.76 -14.74
CA ARG A 79 -6.34 -23.51 -15.83
C ARG A 79 -5.62 -23.36 -17.16
N ASN A 80 -5.18 -22.15 -17.47
CA ASN A 80 -4.64 -21.79 -18.80
C ASN A 80 -3.12 -21.76 -18.84
N ARG A 81 -2.44 -21.99 -17.70
CA ARG A 81 -0.99 -21.87 -17.53
C ARG A 81 -0.45 -20.51 -17.98
N THR A 82 -1.12 -19.45 -17.51
CA THR A 82 -0.76 -18.07 -17.72
C THR A 82 -0.29 -17.41 -16.42
N GLU A 83 0.15 -16.16 -16.46
CA GLU A 83 0.64 -15.40 -15.29
C GLU A 83 0.04 -13.98 -15.27
N THR A 84 -1.29 -13.86 -15.36
CA THR A 84 -1.99 -12.58 -15.44
C THR A 84 -2.28 -11.96 -14.08
N ALA A 85 -2.57 -12.80 -13.08
CA ALA A 85 -2.90 -12.36 -11.72
C ALA A 85 -1.70 -11.77 -11.00
N MET A 86 -0.58 -12.49 -11.04
CA MET A 86 0.65 -12.09 -10.36
C MET A 86 1.87 -12.69 -11.10
N PRO A 87 2.43 -11.99 -12.07
CA PRO A 87 3.61 -12.45 -12.78
C PRO A 87 4.77 -12.73 -11.83
N GLN A 88 5.44 -13.86 -12.02
CA GLN A 88 6.53 -14.31 -11.15
C GLN A 88 7.65 -13.29 -11.02
N GLU A 89 7.98 -12.59 -12.11
CA GLU A 89 8.95 -11.51 -12.11
C GLU A 89 8.61 -10.39 -11.11
N ARG A 90 7.33 -10.01 -11.03
CA ARG A 90 6.87 -9.00 -10.05
C ARG A 90 7.06 -9.47 -8.61
N CYS A 91 6.80 -10.76 -8.34
CA CYS A 91 7.00 -11.33 -7.01
C CYS A 91 8.47 -11.27 -6.61
N TYR A 92 9.37 -11.64 -7.51
CA TYR A 92 10.82 -11.57 -7.26
C TYR A 92 11.29 -10.13 -7.07
N ASN A 93 10.82 -9.20 -7.89
CA ASN A 93 11.18 -7.80 -7.76
C ASN A 93 10.68 -7.21 -6.44
N ALA A 94 9.47 -7.51 -6.02
CA ALA A 94 8.93 -7.08 -4.74
C ALA A 94 9.75 -7.63 -3.56
N MET A 95 10.08 -8.92 -3.59
CA MET A 95 10.93 -9.55 -2.56
C MET A 95 12.33 -8.94 -2.54
N LYS A 96 12.94 -8.74 -3.70
CA LYS A 96 14.25 -8.11 -3.81
C LYS A 96 14.25 -6.71 -3.20
N MET A 97 13.22 -5.91 -3.47
CA MET A 97 13.08 -4.58 -2.87
C MET A 97 12.94 -4.65 -1.35
N ALA A 98 12.12 -5.58 -0.84
CA ALA A 98 11.93 -5.76 0.61
C ALA A 98 13.24 -6.16 1.30
N LEU A 99 13.98 -7.12 0.75
CA LEU A 99 15.26 -7.56 1.29
C LEU A 99 16.35 -6.47 1.20
N THR A 100 16.31 -5.66 0.14
CA THR A 100 17.21 -4.51 0.01
C THR A 100 16.91 -3.46 1.08
N ALA A 101 15.65 -3.15 1.30
CA ALA A 101 15.22 -2.22 2.34
C ALA A 101 15.61 -2.72 3.75
N GLN A 102 15.43 -4.02 4.00
CA GLN A 102 15.86 -4.66 5.25
C GLN A 102 17.38 -4.49 5.48
N ALA A 103 18.19 -4.84 4.48
CA ALA A 103 19.63 -4.69 4.58
C ALA A 103 20.08 -3.23 4.81
N MET A 104 19.42 -2.27 4.15
CA MET A 104 19.69 -0.85 4.37
C MET A 104 19.29 -0.40 5.78
N ALA A 105 18.19 -0.91 6.32
CA ALA A 105 17.76 -0.58 7.68
C ALA A 105 18.73 -1.15 8.73
N GLU A 106 19.22 -2.35 8.54
CA GLU A 106 20.23 -2.98 9.42
C GLU A 106 21.54 -2.19 9.43
N GLN A 107 22.02 -1.75 8.28
CA GLN A 107 23.20 -0.89 8.19
C GLN A 107 23.00 0.48 8.87
N GLY A 108 21.80 1.04 8.81
CA GLY A 108 21.48 2.32 9.45
C GLY A 108 21.44 2.25 10.98
N THR A 109 21.21 1.08 11.57
CA THR A 109 21.17 0.93 13.04
C THR A 109 22.56 0.92 13.71
N GLU A 110 23.63 0.71 12.95
CA GLU A 110 25.01 0.79 13.47
C GLU A 110 25.42 2.21 13.91
N TRP A 111 24.70 3.24 13.47
CA TRP A 111 24.97 4.64 13.83
C TRP A 111 24.27 5.11 15.12
N ALA A 112 23.44 4.28 15.71
CA ALA A 112 22.60 4.62 16.88
C ALA A 112 23.11 4.01 18.19
N GLN A 113 24.31 3.40 18.19
CA GLN A 113 25.03 2.89 19.35
C GLN A 113 26.23 3.81 19.63
#